data_6979b10dc29d70cf1cdd3f45898433dd
#
_entry.id   6979b10dc29d70cf1cdd3f45898433dd
#
_cell.length_a   1.000
_cell.length_b   1.000
_cell.length_c   1.000
_cell.angle_alpha   90.00
_cell.angle_beta   90.00
_cell.angle_gamma   90.00
#
_symmetry.space_group_name_H-M   'P 1'
#
loop_
_entity.id
_entity.type
_entity.pdbx_description
1 polymer ?
#
loop_
_entity_poly.entity_id
_entity_poly.type
_entity_poly.pdbx_seq_one_letter_code
_entity_poly.pdbx_strand_id
1 'polypeptide(L)'
;MKKLLSALVILVFATQISFAQDAPKTEFKFNGLYNVWGQMQNDFTMGKTQYRDAYYVQMLRLNFSFNYGDNIKAVTRFDLGQGWWGVDNETPTYAGASGMFDNKDTHYSLHVDHAYIWFNVPSISTAFNVGRFNWAAGNKMVLDNNYDGINAIIKVGEVDNIKIGAAKISEGVLSISDLPKVPPDSKGGYDARDANLFTAAYNTKFGTSNLELYGMYYYDGSIEDSTAYLIDGLYYNRPRFTPQVTSLGIFGAAGTTKMDKLTLTYEANYLIGKDEIDNPSYAGRLNTSPSKIDPLKYDINNGDISGYNIYLKLNYAVAEAVTLGMVAGMGSGDDDPTSGKGNVNKLRTAGFFYITEVWEDSIMPDEEGITPQGLGAPNVRAYRELENTTALQLNSTLSITPAWKLFGSFTYLKATQPVFAWTAAGPDLTTSATDLGWEVDLKTDYKIYSNLTFTFRAGYFSPGTASKYLINGSDKWELAPWELKTVITFAF
;
A
#
# COMPACT_ATOMS: atom_id res chain seq x y z
N MET A 1 6.15 25.67 -19.02
CA MET A 1 5.18 24.57 -19.18
C MET A 1 4.02 24.66 -18.18
N LYS A 2 4.23 24.89 -16.86
CA LYS A 2 3.15 25.02 -15.84
C LYS A 2 2.07 26.07 -16.21
N LYS A 3 2.44 27.23 -16.69
CA LYS A 3 1.51 28.29 -17.10
C LYS A 3 0.67 27.96 -18.36
N LEU A 4 1.17 27.08 -19.21
CA LEU A 4 0.43 26.64 -20.40
C LEU A 4 -0.68 25.61 -20.06
N LEU A 5 -0.40 24.73 -19.09
CA LEU A 5 -1.39 23.72 -18.64
C LEU A 5 -2.55 24.39 -17.88
N SER A 6 -2.25 25.37 -17.01
CA SER A 6 -3.29 26.15 -16.32
C SER A 6 -4.12 26.99 -17.30
N ALA A 7 -3.50 27.57 -18.33
CA ALA A 7 -4.20 28.31 -19.35
C ALA A 7 -5.08 27.41 -20.26
N LEU A 8 -4.63 26.19 -20.54
CA LEU A 8 -5.40 25.24 -21.35
C LEU A 8 -6.65 24.74 -20.60
N VAL A 9 -6.55 24.49 -19.29
CA VAL A 9 -7.69 24.11 -18.45
C VAL A 9 -8.70 25.27 -18.38
N ILE A 10 -8.27 26.52 -18.22
CA ILE A 10 -9.15 27.68 -18.17
C ILE A 10 -9.80 27.95 -19.53
N LEU A 11 -9.11 27.73 -20.64
CA LEU A 11 -9.65 27.96 -21.98
C LEU A 11 -10.74 26.95 -22.37
N VAL A 12 -10.64 25.70 -21.90
CA VAL A 12 -11.66 24.67 -22.11
C VAL A 12 -12.94 24.98 -21.33
N PHE A 13 -12.84 25.63 -20.17
CA PHE A 13 -14.01 26.05 -19.38
C PHE A 13 -14.71 27.30 -19.91
N ALA A 14 -14.02 28.17 -20.65
CA ALA A 14 -14.57 29.44 -21.09
C ALA A 14 -15.49 29.34 -22.34
N THR A 15 -15.50 28.23 -23.05
CA THR A 15 -16.22 28.10 -24.35
C THR A 15 -17.57 27.40 -24.29
N GLN A 16 -18.07 27.01 -23.11
CA GLN A 16 -19.31 26.22 -22.99
C GLN A 16 -20.34 26.79 -21.98
N ILE A 17 -20.48 28.11 -21.90
CA ILE A 17 -21.61 28.69 -21.17
C ILE A 17 -22.67 29.14 -22.18
N SER A 18 -23.55 28.24 -22.54
CA SER A 18 -24.91 28.52 -22.96
C SER A 18 -25.64 27.21 -23.28
N PHE A 19 -26.59 26.84 -22.43
CA PHE A 19 -27.91 26.34 -22.85
C PHE A 19 -28.67 25.99 -21.58
N ALA A 20 -29.76 26.70 -21.34
CA ALA A 20 -30.80 26.31 -20.39
C ALA A 20 -31.44 25.00 -20.89
N GLN A 21 -30.88 23.88 -20.50
CA GLN A 21 -31.52 22.59 -20.56
C GLN A 21 -32.44 22.45 -19.35
N ASP A 22 -33.58 21.75 -19.48
CA ASP A 22 -34.41 21.39 -18.31
C ASP A 22 -33.53 20.95 -17.15
N ALA A 23 -33.84 21.47 -15.96
CA ALA A 23 -33.00 21.23 -14.78
C ALA A 23 -32.75 19.73 -14.62
N PRO A 24 -31.49 19.28 -14.70
CA PRO A 24 -31.19 17.85 -14.65
C PRO A 24 -31.66 17.27 -13.34
N LYS A 25 -32.14 16.03 -13.38
CA LYS A 25 -32.61 15.31 -12.20
C LYS A 25 -31.46 15.20 -11.18
N THR A 26 -31.73 15.69 -9.98
CA THR A 26 -30.81 15.55 -8.85
C THR A 26 -31.08 14.24 -8.12
N GLU A 27 -30.05 13.48 -7.84
CA GLU A 27 -30.16 12.22 -7.10
C GLU A 27 -29.09 12.16 -5.99
N PHE A 28 -29.53 11.81 -4.79
CA PHE A 28 -28.64 11.53 -3.65
C PHE A 28 -28.57 10.02 -3.43
N LYS A 29 -27.36 9.46 -3.39
CA LYS A 29 -27.09 8.05 -3.09
C LYS A 29 -26.30 7.95 -1.80
N PHE A 30 -26.71 7.02 -0.99
CA PHE A 30 -26.05 6.70 0.27
C PHE A 30 -25.89 5.18 0.36
N ASN A 31 -24.74 4.74 0.75
CA ASN A 31 -24.46 3.36 1.13
C ASN A 31 -23.28 3.33 2.11
N GLY A 32 -23.08 2.21 2.74
CA GLY A 32 -21.98 2.08 3.67
C GLY A 32 -21.70 0.63 4.02
N LEU A 33 -20.71 0.47 4.88
CA LEU A 33 -20.42 -0.80 5.52
C LEU A 33 -20.01 -0.56 6.97
N TYR A 34 -20.36 -1.51 7.81
CA TYR A 34 -19.88 -1.59 9.17
C TYR A 34 -19.11 -2.89 9.35
N ASN A 35 -17.86 -2.77 9.72
CA ASN A 35 -16.99 -3.90 10.00
C ASN A 35 -16.63 -3.96 11.47
N VAL A 36 -16.62 -5.18 12.01
CA VAL A 36 -16.03 -5.50 13.30
C VAL A 36 -15.03 -6.62 13.09
N TRP A 37 -13.79 -6.39 13.46
CA TRP A 37 -12.71 -7.39 13.42
C TRP A 37 -12.37 -7.84 14.82
N GLY A 38 -12.21 -9.14 15.00
CA GLY A 38 -11.53 -9.71 16.14
C GLY A 38 -10.25 -10.37 15.65
N GLN A 39 -9.13 -10.09 16.30
CA GLN A 39 -7.86 -10.72 15.99
C GLN A 39 -7.25 -11.32 17.24
N MET A 40 -6.69 -12.51 17.09
CA MET A 40 -5.87 -13.19 18.08
C MET A 40 -4.58 -13.65 17.39
N GLN A 41 -3.45 -13.28 17.93
CA GLN A 41 -2.15 -13.56 17.31
C GLN A 41 -1.13 -13.99 18.36
N ASN A 42 -0.10 -14.70 17.90
CA ASN A 42 0.93 -15.21 18.77
C ASN A 42 2.28 -15.34 18.06
N ASP A 43 3.35 -15.06 18.80
CA ASP A 43 4.73 -15.29 18.41
C ASP A 43 5.22 -14.58 17.13
N PHE A 44 4.66 -13.42 16.78
CA PHE A 44 5.10 -12.64 15.63
C PHE A 44 6.58 -12.22 15.68
N THR A 45 7.20 -12.27 16.86
CA THR A 45 8.64 -12.14 17.04
C THR A 45 9.40 -13.47 16.95
N MET A 46 8.71 -14.55 16.52
CA MET A 46 9.29 -15.89 16.34
C MET A 46 9.97 -16.46 17.59
N GLY A 47 9.48 -16.08 18.77
CA GLY A 47 9.97 -16.56 20.07
C GLY A 47 11.00 -15.67 20.75
N LYS A 48 11.43 -14.56 20.16
CA LYS A 48 12.35 -13.61 20.81
C LYS A 48 11.73 -12.99 22.05
N THR A 49 10.46 -12.67 22.00
CA THR A 49 9.64 -12.26 23.12
C THR A 49 8.37 -13.09 23.12
N GLN A 50 7.95 -13.54 24.29
CA GLN A 50 6.63 -14.16 24.37
C GLN A 50 5.59 -13.06 24.16
N TYR A 51 4.91 -13.14 23.03
CA TYR A 51 3.91 -12.19 22.64
C TYR A 51 2.63 -12.91 22.20
N ARG A 52 1.58 -12.59 22.91
CA ARG A 52 0.22 -13.00 22.54
C ARG A 52 -0.68 -11.80 22.70
N ASP A 53 -1.47 -11.53 21.69
CA ASP A 53 -2.44 -10.45 21.73
C ASP A 53 -3.80 -10.89 21.21
N ALA A 54 -4.85 -10.26 21.72
CA ALA A 54 -6.21 -10.44 21.26
C ALA A 54 -6.98 -9.14 21.43
N TYR A 55 -7.57 -8.66 20.35
CA TYR A 55 -8.24 -7.38 20.32
C TYR A 55 -9.39 -7.36 19.32
N TYR A 56 -10.23 -6.33 19.44
CA TYR A 56 -11.29 -6.02 18.49
C TYR A 56 -11.10 -4.62 17.95
N VAL A 57 -11.41 -4.46 16.66
CA VAL A 57 -11.39 -3.19 15.96
C VAL A 57 -12.71 -3.02 15.22
N GLN A 58 -13.18 -1.80 15.07
CA GLN A 58 -14.39 -1.53 14.31
C GLN A 58 -14.22 -0.32 13.40
N MET A 59 -14.96 -0.31 12.30
CA MET A 59 -15.00 0.78 11.35
C MET A 59 -16.39 0.91 10.74
N LEU A 60 -16.90 2.13 10.69
CA LEU A 60 -18.08 2.48 9.90
C LEU A 60 -17.64 3.31 8.69
N ARG A 61 -17.80 2.78 7.49
CA ARG A 61 -17.55 3.47 6.23
C ARG A 61 -18.86 3.98 5.64
N LEU A 62 -18.93 5.27 5.34
CA LEU A 62 -20.08 5.92 4.73
C LEU A 62 -19.71 6.53 3.39
N ASN A 63 -20.46 6.16 2.35
CA ASN A 63 -20.31 6.71 1.01
C ASN A 63 -21.53 7.56 0.66
N PHE A 64 -21.27 8.77 0.21
CA PHE A 64 -22.27 9.70 -0.29
C PHE A 64 -21.96 10.08 -1.73
N SER A 65 -22.99 10.09 -2.57
CA SER A 65 -22.88 10.59 -3.93
C SER A 65 -24.07 11.51 -4.22
N PHE A 66 -23.78 12.73 -4.58
CA PHE A 66 -24.77 13.69 -5.08
C PHE A 66 -24.59 13.81 -6.60
N ASN A 67 -25.56 13.31 -7.36
CA ASN A 67 -25.51 13.31 -8.81
C ASN A 67 -26.39 14.45 -9.35
N TYR A 68 -25.86 15.21 -10.29
CA TYR A 68 -26.59 16.24 -11.03
C TYR A 68 -26.63 15.84 -12.50
N GLY A 69 -27.73 15.23 -12.89
CA GLY A 69 -27.84 14.53 -14.16
C GLY A 69 -26.85 13.38 -14.27
N ASP A 70 -26.51 13.01 -15.52
CA ASP A 70 -25.61 11.88 -15.80
C ASP A 70 -24.13 12.27 -15.88
N ASN A 71 -23.85 13.57 -15.88
CA ASN A 71 -22.52 14.07 -16.23
C ASN A 71 -21.77 14.71 -15.06
N ILE A 72 -22.38 14.89 -13.89
CA ILE A 72 -21.71 15.53 -12.75
C ILE A 72 -22.04 14.76 -11.45
N LYS A 73 -21.03 14.48 -10.63
CA LYS A 73 -21.19 13.86 -9.32
C LYS A 73 -20.23 14.49 -8.32
N ALA A 74 -20.71 14.76 -7.13
CA ALA A 74 -19.86 14.98 -5.96
C ALA A 74 -19.87 13.69 -5.12
N VAL A 75 -18.69 13.20 -4.79
CA VAL A 75 -18.50 11.93 -4.04
C VAL A 75 -17.70 12.20 -2.79
N THR A 76 -18.19 11.67 -1.67
CA THR A 76 -17.46 11.67 -0.39
C THR A 76 -17.52 10.29 0.23
N ARG A 77 -16.41 9.88 0.86
CA ARG A 77 -16.29 8.67 1.67
C ARG A 77 -15.67 9.02 3.00
N PHE A 78 -16.34 8.66 4.06
CA PHE A 78 -15.85 8.86 5.42
C PHE A 78 -15.68 7.50 6.10
N ASP A 79 -14.55 7.33 6.77
CA ASP A 79 -14.31 6.23 7.69
C ASP A 79 -14.35 6.76 9.12
N LEU A 80 -15.28 6.24 9.90
CA LEU A 80 -15.44 6.57 11.31
C LEU A 80 -14.98 5.38 12.15
N GLY A 81 -14.07 5.67 13.09
CA GLY A 81 -13.72 4.72 14.11
C GLY A 81 -12.93 3.51 13.63
N GLN A 82 -11.83 3.69 12.97
CA GLN A 82 -10.76 2.68 12.99
C GLN A 82 -10.17 2.63 14.40
N GLY A 83 -10.97 2.15 15.35
CA GLY A 83 -10.65 2.21 16.76
C GLY A 83 -10.64 0.84 17.39
N TRP A 84 -9.67 0.63 18.24
CA TRP A 84 -9.60 -0.54 19.13
C TRP A 84 -10.64 -0.43 20.21
N TRP A 85 -11.33 -1.50 20.50
CA TRP A 85 -12.29 -1.51 21.59
C TRP A 85 -11.58 -1.26 22.94
N GLY A 86 -12.13 -0.33 23.73
CA GLY A 86 -11.60 0.02 25.05
C GLY A 86 -10.37 0.93 25.03
N VAL A 87 -9.98 1.47 23.87
CA VAL A 87 -8.89 2.45 23.73
C VAL A 87 -9.44 3.80 23.35
N ASP A 88 -8.96 4.85 24.02
CA ASP A 88 -9.19 6.23 23.64
C ASP A 88 -8.24 6.60 22.48
N ASN A 89 -8.80 6.91 21.33
CA ASN A 89 -8.02 7.23 20.13
C ASN A 89 -7.48 8.66 20.10
N GLU A 90 -7.87 9.55 21.03
CA GLU A 90 -7.30 10.90 21.14
C GLU A 90 -5.89 10.91 21.72
N THR A 91 -5.63 10.00 22.63
CA THR A 91 -4.31 9.85 23.21
C THR A 91 -3.82 8.42 23.00
N PRO A 92 -2.77 8.22 22.19
CA PRO A 92 -2.19 6.91 21.96
C PRO A 92 -1.49 6.32 23.19
N THR A 93 -1.76 6.86 24.38
CA THR A 93 -1.28 6.31 25.64
C THR A 93 -2.31 5.29 26.13
N TYR A 94 -1.91 4.05 26.11
CA TYR A 94 -2.61 2.89 26.67
C TYR A 94 -2.89 2.98 28.19
N ALA A 95 -2.54 4.08 28.78
CA ALA A 95 -2.73 4.33 30.20
C ALA A 95 -4.11 4.89 30.42
N GLY A 96 -5.08 4.00 30.56
CA GLY A 96 -6.17 4.73 30.92
C GLY A 96 -7.44 4.08 31.36
N ALA A 97 -7.75 2.86 31.06
CA ALA A 97 -8.88 2.20 31.74
C ALA A 97 -8.44 1.80 33.14
N SER A 98 -8.67 2.66 34.09
CA SER A 98 -8.15 2.46 35.44
C SER A 98 -9.13 1.76 36.37
N GLY A 99 -10.37 1.49 35.96
CA GLY A 99 -11.32 0.89 36.85
C GLY A 99 -12.50 0.23 36.19
N MET A 100 -13.09 -0.71 36.91
CA MET A 100 -14.24 -1.52 36.47
C MET A 100 -15.48 -0.67 36.10
N PHE A 101 -15.56 0.57 36.55
CA PHE A 101 -16.68 1.50 36.33
C PHE A 101 -16.20 2.85 35.78
N ASP A 102 -14.99 2.91 35.25
CA ASP A 102 -14.49 4.12 34.61
C ASP A 102 -15.19 4.29 33.25
N ASN A 103 -16.00 5.33 33.18
CA ASN A 103 -16.82 5.62 32.02
C ASN A 103 -15.97 6.40 31.03
N LYS A 104 -15.18 5.69 30.20
CA LYS A 104 -14.42 6.32 29.14
C LYS A 104 -15.25 6.39 27.88
N ASP A 105 -15.51 7.60 27.45
CA ASP A 105 -15.98 7.86 26.12
C ASP A 105 -14.89 7.53 25.13
N THR A 106 -15.13 6.55 24.28
CA THR A 106 -14.19 6.19 23.22
C THR A 106 -14.30 7.24 22.11
N HIS A 107 -13.23 7.98 21.86
CA HIS A 107 -13.18 8.92 20.75
C HIS A 107 -12.89 8.18 19.45
N TYR A 108 -13.72 8.42 18.44
CA TYR A 108 -13.54 7.88 17.09
C TYR A 108 -12.96 8.95 16.18
N SER A 109 -11.92 8.62 15.45
CA SER A 109 -11.42 9.50 14.41
C SER A 109 -12.34 9.50 13.19
N LEU A 110 -12.49 10.66 12.57
CA LEU A 110 -13.13 10.80 11.27
C LEU A 110 -12.04 10.93 10.22
N HIS A 111 -11.96 9.95 9.33
CA HIS A 111 -11.06 9.99 8.19
C HIS A 111 -11.85 10.33 6.93
N VAL A 112 -11.41 11.35 6.18
CA VAL A 112 -11.94 11.67 4.87
C VAL A 112 -11.15 10.91 3.83
N ASP A 113 -11.69 9.80 3.40
CA ASP A 113 -11.03 8.90 2.49
C ASP A 113 -11.19 9.36 1.02
N HIS A 114 -12.40 9.77 0.63
CA HIS A 114 -12.67 10.41 -0.66
C HIS A 114 -13.39 11.73 -0.49
N ALA A 115 -13.05 12.72 -1.31
CA ALA A 115 -13.76 13.98 -1.46
C ALA A 115 -13.43 14.57 -2.84
N TYR A 116 -14.25 14.26 -3.85
CA TYR A 116 -13.97 14.69 -5.22
C TYR A 116 -15.22 14.99 -6.04
N ILE A 117 -15.04 15.72 -7.12
CA ILE A 117 -16.03 15.90 -8.17
C ILE A 117 -15.62 15.04 -9.35
N TRP A 118 -16.55 14.21 -9.83
CA TRP A 118 -16.45 13.56 -11.12
C TRP A 118 -17.35 14.30 -12.10
N PHE A 119 -16.85 14.56 -13.30
CA PHE A 119 -17.68 15.08 -14.38
C PHE A 119 -17.25 14.53 -15.74
N ASN A 120 -18.23 14.36 -16.63
CA ASN A 120 -18.03 13.90 -17.99
C ASN A 120 -18.29 15.06 -18.97
N VAL A 121 -17.41 15.19 -19.96
CA VAL A 121 -17.52 16.16 -21.07
C VAL A 121 -17.71 15.38 -22.37
N PRO A 122 -18.96 15.09 -22.77
CA PRO A 122 -19.24 14.19 -23.91
C PRO A 122 -18.64 14.69 -25.23
N SER A 123 -18.56 16.00 -25.44
CA SER A 123 -18.03 16.61 -26.68
C SER A 123 -16.56 16.25 -26.96
N ILE A 124 -15.80 15.89 -25.94
CA ILE A 124 -14.39 15.46 -26.05
C ILE A 124 -14.18 14.01 -25.56
N SER A 125 -15.27 13.28 -25.33
CA SER A 125 -15.24 11.89 -24.86
C SER A 125 -14.37 11.67 -23.62
N THR A 126 -14.36 12.63 -22.69
CA THR A 126 -13.46 12.64 -21.54
C THR A 126 -14.22 12.84 -20.23
N ALA A 127 -13.92 12.02 -19.25
CA ALA A 127 -14.36 12.21 -17.87
C ALA A 127 -13.17 12.64 -16.98
N PHE A 128 -13.48 13.41 -15.94
CA PHE A 128 -12.49 13.94 -15.01
C PHE A 128 -12.87 13.55 -13.56
N ASN A 129 -11.85 13.29 -12.73
CA ASN A 129 -11.96 13.34 -11.28
C ASN A 129 -11.09 14.49 -10.76
N VAL A 130 -11.60 15.27 -9.82
CA VAL A 130 -10.90 16.42 -9.23
C VAL A 130 -11.13 16.43 -7.73
N GLY A 131 -10.08 16.31 -6.94
CA GLY A 131 -10.10 16.25 -5.48
C GLY A 131 -9.39 15.01 -4.96
N ARG A 132 -9.82 14.50 -3.79
CA ARG A 132 -9.23 13.32 -3.15
C ARG A 132 -9.96 12.06 -3.57
N PHE A 133 -9.24 11.15 -4.23
CA PHE A 133 -9.78 9.87 -4.68
C PHE A 133 -8.69 8.81 -4.76
N ASN A 134 -9.11 7.54 -4.98
CA ASN A 134 -8.19 6.43 -5.08
C ASN A 134 -7.38 6.46 -6.39
N TRP A 135 -6.08 6.33 -6.24
CA TRP A 135 -5.10 6.13 -7.31
C TRP A 135 -4.61 4.69 -7.25
N ALA A 136 -4.79 3.96 -8.33
CA ALA A 136 -4.38 2.56 -8.40
C ALA A 136 -3.86 2.24 -9.80
N ALA A 137 -2.96 1.28 -9.89
CA ALA A 137 -2.42 0.77 -11.14
C ALA A 137 -2.35 -0.76 -11.10
N GLY A 138 -2.66 -1.39 -12.22
CA GLY A 138 -2.63 -2.84 -12.40
C GLY A 138 -3.47 -3.59 -11.37
N ASN A 139 -2.88 -4.59 -10.73
CA ASN A 139 -3.47 -5.36 -9.63
C ASN A 139 -3.16 -4.75 -8.26
N LYS A 140 -2.81 -3.46 -8.21
CA LYS A 140 -2.54 -2.70 -6.99
C LYS A 140 -1.22 -3.04 -6.28
N MET A 141 -0.29 -3.63 -6.99
CA MET A 141 0.99 -4.04 -6.41
C MET A 141 1.92 -2.85 -6.13
N VAL A 142 1.93 -1.86 -7.02
CA VAL A 142 2.81 -0.69 -6.90
C VAL A 142 2.11 0.58 -6.48
N LEU A 143 0.79 0.67 -6.71
CA LEU A 143 -0.01 1.83 -6.35
C LEU A 143 -1.44 1.43 -6.00
N ASP A 144 -1.86 1.73 -4.77
CA ASP A 144 -3.24 1.70 -4.29
C ASP A 144 -3.35 2.62 -3.08
N ASN A 145 -3.56 3.91 -3.32
CA ASN A 145 -3.65 4.88 -2.25
C ASN A 145 -4.57 6.05 -2.62
N ASN A 146 -4.98 6.85 -1.63
CA ASN A 146 -5.83 8.01 -1.82
C ASN A 146 -4.99 9.29 -1.79
N TYR A 147 -5.02 10.04 -2.88
CA TYR A 147 -4.31 11.31 -3.01
C TYR A 147 -5.21 12.41 -3.58
N ASP A 148 -4.84 13.65 -3.30
CA ASP A 148 -5.47 14.82 -3.88
C ASP A 148 -4.92 15.08 -5.28
N GLY A 149 -5.80 15.26 -6.27
CA GLY A 149 -5.33 15.47 -7.63
C GLY A 149 -6.41 15.59 -8.68
N ILE A 150 -5.95 15.48 -9.92
CA ILE A 150 -6.80 15.53 -11.10
C ILE A 150 -6.41 14.39 -12.02
N ASN A 151 -7.39 13.61 -12.48
CA ASN A 151 -7.18 12.71 -13.59
C ASN A 151 -8.22 12.91 -14.70
N ALA A 152 -7.83 12.59 -15.92
CA ALA A 152 -8.69 12.53 -17.09
C ALA A 152 -8.76 11.09 -17.60
N ILE A 153 -9.95 10.64 -17.94
CA ILE A 153 -10.24 9.33 -18.56
C ILE A 153 -10.78 9.60 -19.95
N ILE A 154 -9.95 9.41 -20.95
CA ILE A 154 -10.22 9.71 -22.36
C ILE A 154 -10.64 8.42 -23.03
N LYS A 155 -11.85 8.34 -23.56
CA LYS A 155 -12.29 7.20 -24.35
C LYS A 155 -11.65 7.23 -25.75
N VAL A 156 -11.07 6.10 -26.15
CA VAL A 156 -10.45 5.90 -27.46
C VAL A 156 -11.14 4.71 -28.12
N GLY A 157 -12.22 4.98 -28.85
CA GLY A 157 -13.05 3.90 -29.38
C GLY A 157 -14.10 3.39 -28.38
N GLU A 158 -14.56 2.15 -28.58
CA GLU A 158 -15.66 1.57 -27.77
C GLU A 158 -15.20 0.96 -26.46
N VAL A 159 -14.02 0.37 -26.43
CA VAL A 159 -13.51 -0.42 -25.31
C VAL A 159 -12.24 0.14 -24.69
N ASP A 160 -11.54 0.99 -25.38
CA ASP A 160 -10.24 1.51 -24.99
C ASP A 160 -10.37 2.85 -24.27
N ASN A 161 -9.48 3.07 -23.31
CA ASN A 161 -9.34 4.38 -22.69
C ASN A 161 -7.89 4.66 -22.30
N ILE A 162 -7.56 5.96 -22.32
CA ILE A 162 -6.31 6.49 -21.78
C ILE A 162 -6.64 7.24 -20.49
N LYS A 163 -5.95 6.91 -19.40
CA LYS A 163 -6.00 7.67 -18.14
C LYS A 163 -4.72 8.47 -18.03
N ILE A 164 -4.82 9.74 -17.72
CA ILE A 164 -3.67 10.60 -17.39
C ILE A 164 -4.02 11.38 -16.13
N GLY A 165 -3.05 11.55 -15.23
CA GLY A 165 -3.33 12.22 -13.98
C GLY A 165 -2.10 12.82 -13.33
N ALA A 166 -2.36 13.76 -12.42
CA ALA A 166 -1.39 14.40 -11.55
C ALA A 166 -1.97 14.49 -10.14
N ALA A 167 -1.25 13.94 -9.17
CA ALA A 167 -1.60 13.97 -7.76
C ALA A 167 -0.54 14.73 -6.95
N LYS A 168 -1.00 15.45 -5.95
CA LYS A 168 -0.21 16.03 -4.89
C LYS A 168 -0.20 15.06 -3.72
N ILE A 169 0.99 14.58 -3.34
CA ILE A 169 1.17 13.66 -2.23
C ILE A 169 1.44 14.44 -0.94
N SER A 170 2.29 15.49 -1.04
CA SER A 170 2.63 16.37 0.06
C SER A 170 2.98 17.75 -0.48
N GLU A 171 2.57 18.80 0.23
CA GLU A 171 3.04 20.18 -0.01
C GLU A 171 4.47 20.39 0.49
N GLY A 172 4.97 19.48 1.33
CA GLY A 172 6.31 19.54 1.87
C GLY A 172 6.53 20.70 2.85
N VAL A 173 7.78 20.84 3.24
CA VAL A 173 8.27 22.00 4.00
C VAL A 173 8.59 23.13 3.03
N LEU A 174 8.49 24.36 3.46
CA LEU A 174 8.70 25.56 2.63
C LEU A 174 7.65 25.74 1.51
N SER A 175 6.45 25.20 1.71
CA SER A 175 5.35 25.45 0.80
C SER A 175 4.80 26.87 0.94
N ILE A 176 3.99 27.32 -0.03
CA ILE A 176 3.32 28.61 0.06
C ILE A 176 2.40 28.72 1.28
N SER A 177 1.92 27.60 1.79
CA SER A 177 1.10 27.54 3.01
C SER A 177 1.89 27.88 4.26
N ASP A 178 3.20 27.75 4.22
CA ASP A 178 4.09 28.06 5.36
C ASP A 178 4.52 29.53 5.41
N LEU A 179 4.20 30.32 4.37
CA LEU A 179 4.45 31.74 4.37
C LEU A 179 3.62 32.49 5.42
N PRO A 180 4.15 33.51 6.06
CA PRO A 180 5.46 34.12 5.89
C PRO A 180 6.56 33.58 6.79
N LYS A 181 6.37 32.39 7.37
CA LYS A 181 7.25 31.89 8.43
C LYS A 181 8.58 31.37 7.92
N VAL A 182 8.64 31.00 6.65
CA VAL A 182 9.82 30.40 6.05
C VAL A 182 10.23 31.20 4.81
N PRO A 183 11.47 31.71 4.69
CA PRO A 183 11.93 32.33 3.47
C PRO A 183 12.02 31.32 2.34
N PRO A 184 11.82 31.74 1.07
CA PRO A 184 12.01 30.85 -0.07
C PRO A 184 13.43 30.28 -0.04
N ASP A 185 13.52 28.97 -0.25
CA ASP A 185 14.82 28.35 -0.35
C ASP A 185 15.54 28.80 -1.65
N SER A 186 16.86 28.67 -1.66
CA SER A 186 17.68 29.06 -2.79
C SER A 186 17.56 28.10 -3.99
N LYS A 187 16.78 27.03 -3.92
CA LYS A 187 16.78 25.91 -4.86
C LYS A 187 15.60 25.86 -5.82
N GLY A 188 14.87 26.90 -6.00
CA GLY A 188 13.84 26.93 -7.03
C GLY A 188 12.44 27.27 -6.56
N GLY A 189 12.30 27.70 -5.32
CA GLY A 189 11.05 28.16 -4.77
C GLY A 189 10.24 27.04 -4.08
N TYR A 190 9.05 27.39 -3.70
CA TYR A 190 8.20 26.57 -2.82
C TYR A 190 7.83 25.21 -3.37
N ASP A 191 7.63 25.09 -4.69
CA ASP A 191 7.25 23.84 -5.35
C ASP A 191 8.37 22.79 -5.39
N ALA A 192 9.62 23.15 -5.10
CA ALA A 192 10.76 22.24 -5.15
C ALA A 192 10.78 21.23 -3.99
N ARG A 193 10.03 21.53 -2.94
CA ARG A 193 9.90 20.70 -1.73
C ARG A 193 8.59 19.92 -1.65
N ASP A 194 7.91 19.76 -2.75
CA ASP A 194 6.67 19.00 -2.85
C ASP A 194 6.91 17.54 -3.17
N ALA A 195 5.93 16.69 -2.83
CA ALA A 195 5.81 15.35 -3.38
C ALA A 195 4.66 15.29 -4.38
N ASN A 196 4.96 14.83 -5.60
CA ASN A 196 4.02 14.77 -6.71
C ASN A 196 4.07 13.43 -7.42
N LEU A 197 2.91 12.96 -7.88
CA LEU A 197 2.77 11.75 -8.69
C LEU A 197 2.11 12.10 -10.02
N PHE A 198 2.70 11.68 -11.12
CA PHE A 198 2.14 11.75 -12.46
C PHE A 198 1.88 10.34 -12.97
N THR A 199 0.71 10.11 -13.56
CA THR A 199 0.31 8.79 -14.05
C THR A 199 -0.18 8.85 -15.48
N ALA A 200 0.10 7.79 -16.24
CA ALA A 200 -0.51 7.54 -17.53
C ALA A 200 -0.80 6.04 -17.66
N ALA A 201 -1.98 5.67 -18.15
CA ALA A 201 -2.33 4.29 -18.40
C ALA A 201 -3.18 4.16 -19.67
N TYR A 202 -2.97 3.09 -20.41
CA TYR A 202 -3.79 2.66 -21.53
C TYR A 202 -4.48 1.35 -21.14
N ASN A 203 -5.81 1.38 -21.18
CA ASN A 203 -6.64 0.22 -20.89
C ASN A 203 -7.34 -0.25 -22.16
N THR A 204 -7.26 -1.54 -22.43
CA THR A 204 -7.90 -2.16 -23.60
C THR A 204 -8.53 -3.51 -23.26
N LYS A 205 -9.45 -3.94 -24.12
CA LYS A 205 -10.07 -5.28 -24.04
C LYS A 205 -10.01 -5.94 -25.41
N PHE A 206 -9.62 -7.20 -25.43
CA PHE A 206 -9.66 -8.03 -26.64
C PHE A 206 -10.21 -9.42 -26.30
N GLY A 207 -11.39 -9.70 -26.83
CA GLY A 207 -12.12 -10.91 -26.48
C GLY A 207 -12.44 -10.97 -24.98
N THR A 208 -11.97 -12.03 -24.32
CA THR A 208 -12.15 -12.25 -22.87
C THR A 208 -11.00 -11.71 -22.03
N SER A 209 -10.07 -10.99 -22.63
CA SER A 209 -8.89 -10.43 -22.00
C SER A 209 -9.03 -8.93 -21.77
N ASN A 210 -8.58 -8.44 -20.61
CA ASN A 210 -8.28 -7.03 -20.39
C ASN A 210 -6.79 -6.85 -20.18
N LEU A 211 -6.28 -5.69 -20.58
CA LEU A 211 -4.89 -5.29 -20.41
C LEU A 211 -4.83 -3.83 -20.00
N GLU A 212 -4.05 -3.52 -19.00
CA GLU A 212 -3.61 -2.19 -18.63
C GLU A 212 -2.10 -2.09 -18.83
N LEU A 213 -1.65 -1.11 -19.62
CA LEU A 213 -0.27 -0.66 -19.68
C LEU A 213 -0.17 0.66 -18.94
N TYR A 214 0.74 0.80 -18.00
CA TYR A 214 0.84 2.00 -17.19
C TYR A 214 2.28 2.49 -17.01
N GLY A 215 2.40 3.79 -16.82
CA GLY A 215 3.62 4.46 -16.44
C GLY A 215 3.33 5.52 -15.40
N MET A 216 4.25 5.68 -14.44
CA MET A 216 4.16 6.67 -13.37
C MET A 216 5.50 7.35 -13.18
N TYR A 217 5.46 8.60 -12.74
CA TYR A 217 6.62 9.32 -12.27
C TYR A 217 6.30 9.94 -10.93
N TYR A 218 7.06 9.56 -9.91
CA TYR A 218 6.98 10.08 -8.55
C TYR A 218 8.20 10.93 -8.27
N TYR A 219 7.97 12.14 -7.79
CA TYR A 219 9.00 13.03 -7.29
C TYR A 219 8.65 13.44 -5.87
N ASP A 220 9.59 13.32 -4.96
CA ASP A 220 9.43 13.71 -3.55
C ASP A 220 10.64 14.51 -3.09
N GLY A 221 10.44 15.80 -2.87
CA GLY A 221 11.40 16.70 -2.23
C GLY A 221 10.90 17.19 -0.87
N SER A 222 9.81 16.58 -0.34
CA SER A 222 9.10 17.08 0.84
C SER A 222 9.79 16.78 2.18
N ILE A 223 10.86 15.98 2.18
CA ILE A 223 11.52 15.51 3.39
C ILE A 223 12.48 16.59 3.92
N GLU A 224 12.38 16.88 5.21
CA GLU A 224 13.25 17.85 5.88
C GLU A 224 14.70 17.35 6.04
N ASP A 225 15.64 18.30 6.05
CA ASP A 225 17.07 18.03 6.27
C ASP A 225 17.42 17.35 7.61
N SER A 226 16.50 17.38 8.55
CA SER A 226 16.69 16.83 9.90
C SER A 226 16.03 15.47 10.09
N THR A 227 15.48 14.89 9.05
CA THR A 227 14.64 13.71 9.17
C THR A 227 15.43 12.46 9.56
N ALA A 228 14.74 11.60 10.28
CA ALA A 228 15.29 10.39 10.85
C ALA A 228 15.71 9.36 9.78
N TYR A 229 16.49 8.41 10.23
CA TYR A 229 16.91 7.27 9.47
C TYR A 229 15.75 6.41 9.04
N LEU A 230 15.76 5.94 7.79
CA LEU A 230 15.01 4.77 7.39
C LEU A 230 15.74 3.51 7.83
N ILE A 231 14.96 2.54 8.27
CA ILE A 231 15.45 1.19 8.42
C ILE A 231 15.14 0.46 7.12
N ASP A 232 16.17 -0.10 6.50
CA ASP A 232 15.99 -0.93 5.33
C ASP A 232 15.31 -2.25 5.75
N GLY A 233 14.15 -2.56 5.16
CA GLY A 233 13.36 -3.72 5.55
C GLY A 233 14.05 -5.06 5.40
N LEU A 234 14.99 -5.18 4.46
CA LEU A 234 15.79 -6.40 4.31
C LEU A 234 16.87 -6.55 5.37
N TYR A 235 17.23 -5.45 5.98
CA TYR A 235 18.29 -5.36 6.95
C TYR A 235 17.82 -4.49 8.10
N TYR A 236 16.99 -5.05 8.94
CA TYR A 236 16.34 -4.38 10.06
C TYR A 236 17.24 -3.50 10.91
N ASN A 237 18.49 -3.82 10.93
CA ASN A 237 19.48 -3.09 11.68
C ASN A 237 20.40 -2.27 10.78
N ARG A 238 20.02 -2.08 9.53
CA ARG A 238 20.74 -1.22 8.61
C ARG A 238 20.07 0.16 8.59
N PRO A 239 20.56 1.12 9.36
CA PRO A 239 20.04 2.46 9.31
C PRO A 239 20.38 3.07 7.96
N ARG A 240 19.37 3.61 7.30
CA ARG A 240 19.49 4.35 6.08
C ARG A 240 18.89 5.73 6.30
N PHE A 241 19.45 6.74 5.68
CA PHE A 241 18.82 8.05 5.67
C PHE A 241 17.57 8.03 4.81
N THR A 242 16.55 8.73 5.30
CA THR A 242 15.44 9.14 4.45
C THR A 242 16.02 10.06 3.38
N PRO A 243 15.88 9.73 2.10
CA PRO A 243 16.35 10.58 1.02
C PRO A 243 15.62 11.92 1.10
N GLN A 244 16.34 13.00 0.87
CA GLN A 244 15.77 14.35 0.81
C GLN A 244 15.05 14.58 -0.52
N VAL A 245 15.51 13.91 -1.55
CA VAL A 245 14.87 13.91 -2.87
C VAL A 245 14.79 12.49 -3.38
N THR A 246 13.59 12.06 -3.78
CA THR A 246 13.35 10.83 -4.51
C THR A 246 12.77 11.14 -5.88
N SER A 247 13.32 10.51 -6.90
CA SER A 247 12.87 10.60 -8.30
C SER A 247 12.68 9.18 -8.81
N LEU A 248 11.44 8.74 -9.08
CA LEU A 248 11.11 7.34 -9.37
C LEU A 248 10.19 7.23 -10.57
N GLY A 249 10.64 6.53 -11.61
CA GLY A 249 9.83 6.07 -12.73
C GLY A 249 9.35 4.63 -12.50
N ILE A 250 8.09 4.35 -12.79
CA ILE A 250 7.47 3.01 -12.67
C ILE A 250 6.76 2.71 -13.98
N PHE A 251 7.00 1.52 -14.54
CA PHE A 251 6.36 1.05 -15.78
C PHE A 251 5.82 -0.35 -15.55
N GLY A 252 4.61 -0.61 -16.02
CA GLY A 252 4.02 -1.92 -15.81
C GLY A 252 2.96 -2.29 -16.82
N ALA A 253 2.67 -3.59 -16.82
CA ALA A 253 1.60 -4.21 -17.59
C ALA A 253 0.85 -5.20 -16.69
N ALA A 254 -0.45 -5.09 -16.62
CA ALA A 254 -1.32 -5.95 -15.83
C ALA A 254 -2.55 -6.36 -16.62
N GLY A 255 -3.11 -7.53 -16.32
CA GLY A 255 -4.32 -7.96 -16.99
C GLY A 255 -4.93 -9.23 -16.45
N THR A 256 -6.10 -9.54 -17.00
CA THR A 256 -6.80 -10.79 -16.74
C THR A 256 -7.34 -11.36 -18.05
N THR A 257 -7.11 -12.65 -18.25
CA THR A 257 -7.63 -13.41 -19.41
C THR A 257 -8.49 -14.56 -18.91
N LYS A 258 -9.70 -14.70 -19.47
CA LYS A 258 -10.58 -15.83 -19.18
C LYS A 258 -10.64 -16.76 -20.39
N MET A 259 -10.36 -18.03 -20.15
CA MET A 259 -10.32 -19.10 -21.15
C MET A 259 -11.17 -20.27 -20.63
N ASP A 260 -12.46 -20.29 -20.98
CA ASP A 260 -13.44 -21.27 -20.47
C ASP A 260 -13.38 -21.37 -18.92
N LYS A 261 -12.86 -22.45 -18.39
CA LYS A 261 -12.73 -22.72 -16.94
C LYS A 261 -11.48 -22.10 -16.31
N LEU A 262 -10.55 -21.60 -17.10
CA LEU A 262 -9.30 -21.02 -16.63
C LEU A 262 -9.38 -19.49 -16.59
N THR A 263 -9.00 -18.91 -15.48
CA THR A 263 -8.75 -17.45 -15.35
C THR A 263 -7.28 -17.23 -15.01
N LEU A 264 -6.61 -16.46 -15.84
CA LEU A 264 -5.23 -16.02 -15.67
C LEU A 264 -5.23 -14.53 -15.31
N THR A 265 -4.64 -14.15 -14.18
CA THR A 265 -4.34 -12.76 -13.81
C THR A 265 -2.85 -12.59 -13.72
N TYR A 266 -2.33 -11.51 -14.29
CA TYR A 266 -0.90 -11.27 -14.39
C TYR A 266 -0.54 -9.80 -14.21
N GLU A 267 0.66 -9.55 -13.73
CA GLU A 267 1.27 -8.23 -13.68
C GLU A 267 2.78 -8.36 -13.71
N ALA A 268 3.42 -7.42 -14.39
CA ALA A 268 4.86 -7.21 -14.30
C ALA A 268 5.12 -5.71 -14.29
N ASN A 269 6.04 -5.26 -13.43
CA ASN A 269 6.45 -3.87 -13.41
C ASN A 269 7.94 -3.72 -13.12
N TYR A 270 8.47 -2.56 -13.50
CA TYR A 270 9.85 -2.18 -13.33
C TYR A 270 9.93 -0.75 -12.81
N LEU A 271 10.80 -0.54 -11.83
CA LEU A 271 11.06 0.71 -11.16
C LEU A 271 12.48 1.16 -11.45
N ILE A 272 12.66 2.44 -11.77
CA ILE A 272 13.97 3.04 -12.01
C ILE A 272 13.97 4.47 -11.49
N GLY A 273 15.05 4.87 -10.82
CA GLY A 273 15.12 6.22 -10.30
C GLY A 273 16.35 6.50 -9.45
N LYS A 274 16.22 7.46 -8.57
CA LYS A 274 17.28 7.86 -7.64
C LYS A 274 16.71 8.32 -6.31
N ASP A 275 17.48 8.02 -5.26
CA ASP A 275 17.40 8.70 -3.96
C ASP A 275 18.59 9.63 -3.81
N GLU A 276 18.38 10.87 -3.35
CA GLU A 276 19.43 11.86 -3.22
C GLU A 276 19.40 12.52 -1.83
N ILE A 277 20.59 12.81 -1.31
CA ILE A 277 20.76 13.71 -0.17
C ILE A 277 21.12 15.08 -0.77
N ASP A 278 20.21 16.02 -0.62
CA ASP A 278 20.32 17.32 -1.25
C ASP A 278 21.32 18.25 -0.55
N ASN A 279 21.53 18.07 0.75
CA ASN A 279 22.42 18.91 1.55
C ASN A 279 23.71 18.13 1.91
N PRO A 280 24.86 18.45 1.27
CA PRO A 280 26.13 17.79 1.56
C PRO A 280 26.59 17.90 3.03
N SER A 281 26.18 18.95 3.74
CA SER A 281 26.50 19.11 5.17
C SER A 281 25.74 18.14 6.03
N TYR A 282 24.68 17.56 5.52
CA TYR A 282 23.87 16.58 6.19
C TYR A 282 24.59 15.23 6.29
N ALA A 283 25.27 14.82 5.23
CA ALA A 283 26.13 13.62 5.24
C ALA A 283 27.17 13.67 6.36
N GLY A 284 27.67 14.86 6.71
CA GLY A 284 28.58 15.03 7.84
C GLY A 284 27.94 14.82 9.21
N ARG A 285 26.65 15.03 9.36
CA ARG A 285 25.92 14.78 10.63
C ARG A 285 25.68 13.30 10.90
N LEU A 286 25.75 12.48 9.87
CA LEU A 286 25.59 11.04 9.94
C LEU A 286 26.60 10.35 10.86
N ASN A 287 27.78 10.90 10.95
CA ASN A 287 28.85 10.40 11.81
C ASN A 287 28.61 10.70 13.29
N THR A 288 27.62 11.50 13.64
CA THR A 288 27.40 11.98 14.99
C THR A 288 26.06 11.62 15.61
N SER A 289 25.08 11.14 14.81
CA SER A 289 23.74 10.84 15.34
C SER A 289 23.02 9.74 14.53
N PRO A 290 22.33 8.84 15.17
CA PRO A 290 22.48 8.46 16.56
C PRO A 290 23.84 7.82 16.79
N SER A 291 24.55 8.34 17.73
CA SER A 291 25.91 7.99 18.09
C SER A 291 26.36 6.60 17.64
N LYS A 292 27.25 6.49 16.63
CA LYS A 292 27.98 5.28 16.24
C LYS A 292 27.55 4.56 14.97
N ILE A 293 26.87 5.19 14.03
CA ILE A 293 26.72 4.60 12.71
C ILE A 293 28.03 4.77 11.96
N ASP A 294 28.61 3.65 11.57
CA ASP A 294 29.78 3.65 10.70
C ASP A 294 29.30 3.80 9.24
N PRO A 295 29.53 4.92 8.59
CA PRO A 295 29.05 5.16 7.22
C PRO A 295 29.64 4.18 6.20
N LEU A 296 30.72 3.48 6.53
CA LEU A 296 31.28 2.43 5.66
C LEU A 296 30.50 1.12 5.74
N LYS A 297 29.63 0.97 6.74
CA LYS A 297 28.82 -0.23 6.94
C LYS A 297 27.37 -0.05 6.51
N TYR A 298 26.95 1.16 6.23
CA TYR A 298 25.56 1.48 5.99
C TYR A 298 25.40 2.30 4.72
N ASP A 299 24.38 1.96 3.99
CA ASP A 299 24.00 2.65 2.79
C ASP A 299 23.23 3.94 3.13
N ILE A 300 23.91 5.05 3.16
CA ILE A 300 23.43 6.30 3.70
C ILE A 300 23.47 7.46 2.71
N ASN A 301 23.86 7.19 1.48
CA ASN A 301 24.13 8.21 0.50
C ASN A 301 23.14 8.16 -0.66
N ASN A 302 23.41 9.00 -1.63
CA ASN A 302 22.76 8.98 -2.92
C ASN A 302 22.84 7.60 -3.56
N GLY A 303 21.73 7.12 -4.09
CA GLY A 303 21.67 5.81 -4.70
C GLY A 303 20.73 5.71 -5.88
N ASP A 304 21.05 4.82 -6.81
CA ASP A 304 20.18 4.47 -7.89
C ASP A 304 19.09 3.51 -7.37
N ILE A 305 17.86 3.68 -7.87
CA ILE A 305 16.73 2.80 -7.61
C ILE A 305 16.55 1.91 -8.83
N SER A 306 16.54 0.60 -8.63
CA SER A 306 16.21 -0.39 -9.64
C SER A 306 15.48 -1.55 -8.99
N GLY A 307 14.25 -1.83 -9.43
CA GLY A 307 13.46 -2.91 -8.87
C GLY A 307 12.42 -3.42 -9.85
N TYR A 308 11.96 -4.64 -9.64
CA TYR A 308 10.88 -5.22 -10.45
C TYR A 308 10.06 -6.19 -9.64
N ASN A 309 8.83 -6.44 -10.09
CA ASN A 309 8.08 -7.60 -9.68
C ASN A 309 7.39 -8.27 -10.88
N ILE A 310 7.06 -9.54 -10.67
CA ILE A 310 6.28 -10.36 -11.58
C ILE A 310 5.26 -11.12 -10.73
N TYR A 311 4.01 -11.10 -11.16
CA TYR A 311 2.90 -11.76 -10.50
C TYR A 311 2.06 -12.54 -11.50
N LEU A 312 1.70 -13.76 -11.12
CA LEU A 312 0.85 -14.64 -11.91
C LEU A 312 -0.13 -15.37 -10.98
N LYS A 313 -1.41 -15.33 -11.31
CA LYS A 313 -2.45 -16.08 -10.63
C LYS A 313 -3.27 -16.88 -11.63
N LEU A 314 -3.36 -18.17 -11.42
CA LEU A 314 -4.16 -19.11 -12.19
C LEU A 314 -5.30 -19.59 -11.31
N ASN A 315 -6.53 -19.58 -11.83
CA ASN A 315 -7.69 -20.21 -11.20
C ASN A 315 -8.37 -21.11 -12.24
N TYR A 316 -8.56 -22.37 -11.88
CA TYR A 316 -9.21 -23.37 -12.73
C TYR A 316 -10.46 -23.91 -12.05
N ALA A 317 -11.62 -23.70 -12.64
CA ALA A 317 -12.90 -24.23 -12.17
C ALA A 317 -13.00 -25.71 -12.53
N VAL A 318 -12.60 -26.59 -11.61
CA VAL A 318 -12.66 -28.06 -11.79
C VAL A 318 -14.11 -28.52 -11.87
N ALA A 319 -14.93 -27.98 -10.99
CA ALA A 319 -16.37 -28.20 -10.93
C ALA A 319 -17.07 -26.89 -10.54
N GLU A 320 -18.39 -26.86 -10.60
CA GLU A 320 -19.18 -25.68 -10.20
C GLU A 320 -18.88 -25.21 -8.77
N ALA A 321 -18.66 -26.17 -7.87
CA ALA A 321 -18.36 -25.88 -6.47
C ALA A 321 -16.87 -25.77 -6.15
N VAL A 322 -15.95 -26.15 -7.05
CA VAL A 322 -14.52 -26.30 -6.76
C VAL A 322 -13.65 -25.54 -7.74
N THR A 323 -12.84 -24.61 -7.22
CA THR A 323 -11.80 -23.94 -7.97
C THR A 323 -10.45 -24.27 -7.37
N LEU A 324 -9.51 -24.73 -8.19
CA LEU A 324 -8.10 -24.87 -7.83
C LEU A 324 -7.33 -23.62 -8.31
N GLY A 325 -6.40 -23.16 -7.51
CA GLY A 325 -5.60 -21.99 -7.81
C GLY A 325 -4.11 -22.21 -7.59
N MET A 326 -3.32 -21.43 -8.33
CA MET A 326 -1.90 -21.26 -8.13
C MET A 326 -1.58 -19.77 -8.19
N VAL A 327 -0.74 -19.31 -7.27
CA VAL A 327 -0.17 -17.97 -7.30
C VAL A 327 1.34 -18.09 -7.33
N ALA A 328 1.99 -17.35 -8.23
CA ALA A 328 3.44 -17.19 -8.25
C ALA A 328 3.75 -15.69 -8.26
N GLY A 329 4.63 -15.28 -7.38
CA GLY A 329 5.08 -13.90 -7.27
C GLY A 329 6.59 -13.83 -7.08
N MET A 330 7.21 -12.79 -7.63
CA MET A 330 8.64 -12.53 -7.45
C MET A 330 8.89 -11.03 -7.45
N GLY A 331 9.57 -10.53 -6.43
CA GLY A 331 10.11 -9.19 -6.36
C GLY A 331 11.62 -9.18 -6.25
N SER A 332 12.26 -8.20 -6.87
CA SER A 332 13.70 -7.99 -6.76
C SER A 332 14.13 -7.68 -5.33
N GLY A 333 15.36 -7.99 -4.99
CA GLY A 333 16.01 -7.70 -3.73
C GLY A 333 17.32 -6.96 -3.93
N ASP A 334 17.81 -6.35 -2.87
CA ASP A 334 19.12 -5.73 -2.86
C ASP A 334 20.19 -6.80 -2.53
N ASP A 335 21.19 -6.94 -3.38
CA ASP A 335 22.27 -7.92 -3.26
C ASP A 335 23.51 -7.39 -2.53
N ASP A 336 23.55 -6.08 -2.26
CA ASP A 336 24.70 -5.45 -1.62
C ASP A 336 24.31 -4.62 -0.40
N PRO A 337 24.24 -5.27 0.79
CA PRO A 337 23.87 -4.60 2.03
C PRO A 337 24.91 -3.59 2.54
N THR A 338 26.07 -3.50 1.92
CA THR A 338 27.21 -2.73 2.45
C THR A 338 27.84 -1.79 1.46
N SER A 339 27.31 -1.71 0.23
CA SER A 339 27.87 -0.76 -0.70
C SER A 339 27.65 0.65 -0.19
N GLY A 340 28.70 1.41 -0.09
CA GLY A 340 28.61 2.84 0.22
C GLY A 340 28.05 3.67 -0.94
N LYS A 341 27.40 3.01 -1.92
CA LYS A 341 26.80 3.66 -3.09
C LYS A 341 25.33 4.00 -2.90
N GLY A 342 24.69 3.40 -1.92
CA GLY A 342 23.30 3.69 -1.61
C GLY A 342 22.27 3.20 -2.63
N ASN A 343 22.65 2.26 -3.51
CA ASN A 343 21.74 1.73 -4.53
C ASN A 343 20.62 0.92 -3.89
N VAL A 344 19.41 1.04 -4.44
CA VAL A 344 18.21 0.33 -4.01
C VAL A 344 17.73 -0.56 -5.14
N ASN A 345 18.10 -1.84 -5.10
CA ASN A 345 17.77 -2.80 -6.16
C ASN A 345 16.50 -3.60 -5.85
N LYS A 346 15.59 -3.05 -5.08
CA LYS A 346 14.38 -3.70 -4.62
C LYS A 346 13.12 -2.93 -5.00
N LEU A 347 11.99 -3.58 -4.88
CA LEU A 347 10.68 -2.98 -5.10
C LEU A 347 10.41 -1.88 -4.06
N ARG A 348 9.89 -0.76 -4.51
CA ARG A 348 9.33 0.31 -3.66
C ARG A 348 7.92 0.59 -4.14
N THR A 349 6.95 0.52 -3.25
CA THR A 349 5.53 0.63 -3.60
C THR A 349 4.78 1.54 -2.66
N ALA A 350 3.64 2.03 -3.12
CA ALA A 350 2.57 2.59 -2.32
C ALA A 350 1.28 1.78 -2.55
N GLY A 351 1.44 0.48 -2.86
CA GLY A 351 0.36 -0.46 -3.08
C GLY A 351 -0.03 -1.18 -1.79
N PHE A 352 -1.15 -1.86 -1.85
CA PHE A 352 -1.68 -2.71 -0.81
C PHE A 352 -1.96 -4.09 -1.40
N PHE A 353 -0.97 -4.99 -1.27
CA PHE A 353 -1.01 -6.28 -1.94
C PHE A 353 -0.31 -7.33 -1.08
N TYR A 354 -0.93 -8.48 -0.87
CA TYR A 354 -0.32 -9.61 -0.16
C TYR A 354 -0.80 -10.96 -0.72
N ILE A 355 -0.01 -11.99 -0.52
CA ILE A 355 -0.29 -13.38 -0.89
C ILE A 355 -0.63 -14.23 0.34
N THR A 356 -0.04 -13.91 1.50
CA THR A 356 -0.14 -14.68 2.75
C THR A 356 -0.76 -13.85 3.86
N GLU A 357 -1.50 -14.52 4.77
CA GLU A 357 -2.24 -13.85 5.85
C GLU A 357 -1.33 -13.50 7.04
N VAL A 358 -0.33 -14.33 7.36
CA VAL A 358 0.51 -14.12 8.54
C VAL A 358 1.79 -13.38 8.19
N TRP A 359 2.55 -13.87 7.22
CA TRP A 359 3.84 -13.29 6.89
C TRP A 359 3.72 -11.90 6.26
N GLU A 360 2.97 -11.77 5.17
CA GLU A 360 2.89 -10.50 4.45
C GLU A 360 1.83 -9.56 5.03
N ASP A 361 0.62 -10.05 5.36
CA ASP A 361 -0.44 -9.19 5.86
C ASP A 361 -0.22 -8.75 7.32
N SER A 362 0.33 -9.63 8.18
CA SER A 362 0.34 -9.37 9.62
C SER A 362 1.72 -9.13 10.23
N ILE A 363 2.77 -9.84 9.82
CA ILE A 363 4.12 -9.64 10.36
C ILE A 363 4.84 -8.52 9.61
N MET A 364 4.75 -8.52 8.30
CA MET A 364 5.23 -7.40 7.49
C MET A 364 4.31 -6.20 7.67
N PRO A 365 4.79 -4.97 7.50
CA PRO A 365 4.02 -3.80 7.88
C PRO A 365 2.78 -3.59 7.01
N ASP A 366 1.68 -3.53 7.68
CA ASP A 366 0.40 -3.04 7.17
C ASP A 366 0.36 -1.50 7.24
N GLU A 367 -0.05 -0.82 6.18
CA GLU A 367 -0.19 0.64 6.17
C GLU A 367 -1.35 1.14 7.02
N GLU A 368 -2.38 0.32 7.22
CA GLU A 368 -3.59 0.73 7.94
C GLU A 368 -3.43 0.68 9.47
N GLY A 369 -2.34 0.12 9.97
CA GLY A 369 -2.07 0.08 11.42
C GLY A 369 -3.07 -0.77 12.21
N ILE A 370 -3.79 -1.65 11.54
CA ILE A 370 -4.76 -2.57 12.17
C ILE A 370 -4.01 -3.68 12.90
N THR A 371 -2.87 -4.07 12.39
CA THR A 371 -1.98 -5.00 13.08
C THR A 371 -1.06 -4.23 14.01
N PRO A 372 -0.76 -4.75 15.20
CA PRO A 372 0.17 -4.11 16.12
C PRO A 372 1.60 -4.27 15.63
N GLN A 373 1.91 -3.61 14.57
CA GLN A 373 3.26 -3.48 14.02
C GLN A 373 4.26 -2.96 15.04
N GLY A 374 3.77 -2.54 16.18
CA GLY A 374 4.55 -2.14 17.33
C GLY A 374 5.21 -3.29 18.07
N LEU A 375 5.08 -4.53 17.63
CA LEU A 375 5.71 -5.68 18.28
C LEU A 375 7.22 -5.69 18.26
N GLY A 376 7.80 -4.54 18.15
CA GLY A 376 9.23 -4.37 18.10
C GLY A 376 9.81 -4.57 16.69
N ALA A 377 8.98 -4.86 15.72
CA ALA A 377 9.34 -4.57 14.37
C ALA A 377 9.44 -3.05 14.26
N PRO A 378 10.60 -2.47 14.09
CA PRO A 378 10.71 -1.08 13.84
C PRO A 378 9.92 -0.85 12.57
N ASN A 379 8.84 -0.17 12.69
CA ASN A 379 7.98 0.30 11.64
C ASN A 379 8.59 0.20 10.24
N VAL A 380 8.54 -0.96 9.69
CA VAL A 380 9.43 -1.38 8.62
C VAL A 380 8.76 -1.11 7.30
N ARG A 381 8.33 0.06 7.15
CA ARG A 381 7.78 0.54 5.89
C ARG A 381 8.73 0.42 4.70
N ALA A 382 9.92 -0.05 4.94
CA ALA A 382 10.87 -0.31 3.91
C ALA A 382 10.71 -1.70 3.27
N TYR A 383 9.97 -2.63 3.88
CA TYR A 383 9.67 -3.94 3.31
C TYR A 383 8.20 -3.99 2.91
N ARG A 384 7.92 -4.30 1.66
CA ARG A 384 6.59 -4.40 1.09
C ARG A 384 6.34 -5.80 0.56
N GLU A 385 5.10 -6.06 0.29
CA GLU A 385 4.65 -7.30 -0.31
C GLU A 385 5.44 -7.58 -1.59
N LEU A 386 5.92 -8.80 -1.72
CA LEU A 386 6.82 -9.25 -2.78
C LEU A 386 8.17 -8.51 -2.87
N GLU A 387 8.48 -7.60 -1.96
CA GLU A 387 9.82 -7.04 -1.90
C GLU A 387 10.81 -8.12 -1.49
N ASN A 388 11.87 -8.33 -2.29
CA ASN A 388 12.85 -9.39 -2.05
C ASN A 388 12.23 -10.77 -1.81
N THR A 389 11.06 -11.05 -2.35
CA THR A 389 10.30 -12.26 -2.07
C THR A 389 9.98 -12.99 -3.36
N THR A 390 10.21 -14.29 -3.35
CA THR A 390 9.68 -15.24 -4.33
C THR A 390 8.68 -16.14 -3.60
N ALA A 391 7.43 -16.09 -4.04
CA ALA A 391 6.30 -16.84 -3.46
C ALA A 391 5.72 -17.83 -4.46
N LEU A 392 5.38 -19.02 -3.98
CA LEU A 392 4.60 -19.99 -4.73
C LEU A 392 3.50 -20.53 -3.84
N GLN A 393 2.26 -20.26 -4.19
CA GLN A 393 1.06 -20.71 -3.46
C GLN A 393 0.24 -21.67 -4.30
N LEU A 394 -0.22 -22.75 -3.68
CA LEU A 394 -1.28 -23.60 -4.16
C LEU A 394 -2.51 -23.37 -3.30
N ASN A 395 -3.68 -23.22 -3.91
CA ASN A 395 -4.90 -22.96 -3.16
C ASN A 395 -6.12 -23.65 -3.76
N SER A 396 -7.18 -23.73 -2.96
CA SER A 396 -8.46 -24.25 -3.38
C SER A 396 -9.59 -23.43 -2.75
N THR A 397 -10.63 -23.19 -3.53
CA THR A 397 -11.90 -22.62 -3.05
C THR A 397 -13.01 -23.65 -3.24
N LEU A 398 -13.74 -23.94 -2.17
CA LEU A 398 -14.92 -24.81 -2.15
C LEU A 398 -16.16 -23.97 -1.83
N SER A 399 -17.13 -23.93 -2.73
CA SER A 399 -18.47 -23.38 -2.49
C SER A 399 -19.36 -24.48 -1.92
N ILE A 400 -19.44 -24.59 -0.58
CA ILE A 400 -20.25 -25.61 0.11
C ILE A 400 -21.73 -25.38 -0.18
N THR A 401 -22.15 -24.11 -0.13
CA THR A 401 -23.46 -23.62 -0.57
C THR A 401 -23.28 -22.26 -1.24
N PRO A 402 -24.30 -21.66 -1.87
CA PRO A 402 -24.24 -20.28 -2.36
C PRO A 402 -23.92 -19.24 -1.27
N ALA A 403 -24.22 -19.57 -0.01
CA ALA A 403 -23.95 -18.70 1.13
C ALA A 403 -22.64 -19.02 1.86
N TRP A 404 -22.04 -20.19 1.63
CA TRP A 404 -20.87 -20.65 2.39
C TRP A 404 -19.72 -21.04 1.48
N LYS A 405 -18.61 -20.34 1.60
CA LYS A 405 -17.36 -20.60 0.87
C LYS A 405 -16.24 -20.91 1.84
N LEU A 406 -15.41 -21.87 1.47
CA LEU A 406 -14.18 -22.24 2.15
C LEU A 406 -13.00 -22.07 1.20
N PHE A 407 -11.93 -21.46 1.68
CA PHE A 407 -10.66 -21.29 0.98
C PHE A 407 -9.55 -21.87 1.84
N GLY A 408 -8.59 -22.56 1.21
CA GLY A 408 -7.37 -23.01 1.86
C GLY A 408 -6.18 -22.82 0.93
N SER A 409 -5.03 -22.47 1.50
CA SER A 409 -3.78 -22.30 0.75
C SER A 409 -2.58 -22.88 1.48
N PHE A 410 -1.56 -23.24 0.68
CA PHE A 410 -0.20 -23.53 1.12
C PHE A 410 0.75 -22.66 0.30
N THR A 411 1.59 -21.87 0.96
CA THR A 411 2.53 -20.95 0.32
C THR A 411 3.95 -21.26 0.77
N TYR A 412 4.85 -21.42 -0.18
CA TYR A 412 6.30 -21.44 0.06
C TYR A 412 6.90 -20.09 -0.29
N LEU A 413 7.75 -19.56 0.61
CA LEU A 413 8.34 -18.25 0.55
C LEU A 413 9.87 -18.34 0.58
N LYS A 414 10.52 -17.62 -0.32
CA LYS A 414 11.97 -17.53 -0.41
C LYS A 414 12.38 -16.09 -0.69
N ALA A 415 13.42 -15.59 -0.03
CA ALA A 415 14.04 -14.33 -0.39
C ALA A 415 14.71 -14.45 -1.77
N THR A 416 14.51 -13.45 -2.62
CA THR A 416 15.13 -13.38 -3.97
C THR A 416 16.64 -13.17 -3.86
N GLN A 417 17.06 -12.32 -2.93
CA GLN A 417 18.45 -12.11 -2.54
C GLN A 417 18.66 -12.52 -1.08
N PRO A 418 19.86 -12.93 -0.69
CA PRO A 418 20.12 -13.38 0.67
C PRO A 418 19.81 -12.30 1.73
N VAL A 419 19.19 -12.72 2.82
CA VAL A 419 19.00 -11.92 4.03
C VAL A 419 20.13 -12.24 5.00
N PHE A 420 20.83 -11.23 5.47
CA PHE A 420 21.96 -11.39 6.38
C PHE A 420 21.52 -11.40 7.84
N ALA A 421 22.20 -12.19 8.65
CA ALA A 421 22.13 -12.05 10.10
C ALA A 421 22.65 -10.67 10.52
N TRP A 422 22.18 -10.14 11.65
CA TRP A 422 22.60 -8.82 12.11
C TRP A 422 22.62 -8.70 13.63
N THR A 423 23.38 -7.74 14.10
CA THR A 423 23.47 -7.34 15.51
C THR A 423 23.34 -5.82 15.61
N ALA A 424 23.36 -5.29 16.83
CA ALA A 424 23.42 -3.84 17.05
C ALA A 424 24.65 -3.17 16.39
N ALA A 425 25.67 -3.93 16.02
CA ALA A 425 26.85 -3.44 15.31
C ALA A 425 26.71 -3.42 13.78
N GLY A 426 25.63 -3.97 13.24
CA GLY A 426 25.37 -4.06 11.80
C GLY A 426 25.20 -5.50 11.30
N PRO A 427 25.08 -5.68 9.97
CA PRO A 427 24.92 -6.98 9.35
C PRO A 427 26.20 -7.83 9.48
N ASP A 428 25.99 -9.13 9.63
CA ASP A 428 27.08 -10.13 9.53
C ASP A 428 27.16 -10.64 8.10
N LEU A 429 28.11 -10.13 7.34
CA LEU A 429 28.30 -10.45 5.92
C LEU A 429 28.71 -11.89 5.65
N THR A 430 29.06 -12.64 6.69
CA THR A 430 29.46 -14.04 6.56
C THR A 430 28.33 -15.02 6.76
N THR A 431 27.20 -14.54 7.25
CA THR A 431 26.04 -15.36 7.63
C THR A 431 24.78 -14.85 6.97
N SER A 432 24.26 -15.61 6.02
CA SER A 432 23.03 -15.25 5.28
C SER A 432 22.17 -16.47 4.97
N ALA A 433 20.92 -16.23 4.66
CA ALA A 433 19.94 -17.24 4.27
C ALA A 433 18.93 -16.70 3.25
N THR A 434 18.29 -17.59 2.50
CA THR A 434 17.20 -17.23 1.57
C THR A 434 15.87 -17.88 1.90
N ASP A 435 15.82 -18.86 2.79
CA ASP A 435 14.58 -19.53 3.18
C ASP A 435 13.78 -18.64 4.13
N LEU A 436 12.68 -18.04 3.61
CA LEU A 436 11.74 -17.26 4.43
C LEU A 436 10.77 -18.18 5.18
N GLY A 437 10.45 -19.36 4.64
CA GLY A 437 9.57 -20.32 5.29
C GLY A 437 8.38 -20.73 4.44
N TRP A 438 7.34 -21.23 5.11
CA TRP A 438 6.08 -21.61 4.47
C TRP A 438 4.89 -21.26 5.36
N GLU A 439 3.74 -21.09 4.72
CA GLU A 439 2.50 -20.69 5.39
C GLU A 439 1.31 -21.53 4.92
N VAL A 440 0.42 -21.83 5.85
CA VAL A 440 -0.89 -22.44 5.56
C VAL A 440 -1.97 -21.49 6.04
N ASP A 441 -2.90 -21.17 5.14
CA ASP A 441 -4.03 -20.31 5.43
C ASP A 441 -5.35 -21.00 5.23
N LEU A 442 -6.32 -20.64 6.05
CA LEU A 442 -7.71 -21.05 5.95
C LEU A 442 -8.60 -19.80 6.02
N LYS A 443 -9.57 -19.70 5.13
CA LYS A 443 -10.60 -18.66 5.16
C LYS A 443 -11.96 -19.26 4.94
N THR A 444 -12.95 -18.82 5.68
CA THR A 444 -14.35 -19.16 5.42
C THR A 444 -15.21 -17.91 5.44
N ASP A 445 -16.06 -17.76 4.41
CA ASP A 445 -17.04 -16.71 4.30
C ASP A 445 -18.44 -17.31 4.38
N TYR A 446 -19.24 -16.87 5.36
CA TYR A 446 -20.62 -17.27 5.53
C TYR A 446 -21.56 -16.06 5.48
N LYS A 447 -22.45 -16.04 4.47
CA LYS A 447 -23.48 -15.02 4.34
C LYS A 447 -24.64 -15.36 5.27
N ILE A 448 -24.76 -14.66 6.39
CA ILE A 448 -25.88 -14.78 7.33
C ILE A 448 -27.15 -14.22 6.68
N TYR A 449 -27.00 -13.07 6.02
CA TYR A 449 -27.99 -12.43 5.14
C TYR A 449 -27.31 -11.94 3.87
N SER A 450 -28.08 -11.49 2.90
CA SER A 450 -27.52 -10.97 1.63
C SER A 450 -26.51 -9.85 1.83
N ASN A 451 -26.63 -9.10 2.92
CA ASN A 451 -25.82 -7.93 3.26
C ASN A 451 -25.08 -8.06 4.61
N LEU A 452 -25.13 -9.23 5.25
CA LEU A 452 -24.39 -9.52 6.49
C LEU A 452 -23.53 -10.77 6.29
N THR A 453 -22.23 -10.61 6.33
CA THR A 453 -21.25 -11.71 6.15
C THR A 453 -20.43 -11.88 7.41
N PHE A 454 -20.24 -13.12 7.81
CA PHE A 454 -19.22 -13.53 8.77
C PHE A 454 -18.06 -14.15 8.02
N THR A 455 -16.86 -13.66 8.28
CA THR A 455 -15.60 -14.20 7.75
C THR A 455 -14.75 -14.67 8.92
N PHE A 456 -14.20 -15.87 8.81
CA PHE A 456 -13.15 -16.35 9.70
C PHE A 456 -11.90 -16.64 8.86
N ARG A 457 -10.74 -16.25 9.38
CA ARG A 457 -9.43 -16.53 8.80
C ARG A 457 -8.53 -17.13 9.86
N ALA A 458 -7.63 -18.01 9.46
CA ALA A 458 -6.60 -18.57 10.29
C ALA A 458 -5.35 -18.75 9.45
N GLY A 459 -4.21 -18.39 10.00
CA GLY A 459 -2.91 -18.54 9.36
C GLY A 459 -1.90 -19.15 10.32
N TYR A 460 -1.01 -19.96 9.79
CA TYR A 460 0.13 -20.53 10.48
C TYR A 460 1.36 -20.41 9.61
N PHE A 461 2.35 -19.66 10.08
CA PHE A 461 3.61 -19.45 9.38
C PHE A 461 4.73 -20.23 10.08
N SER A 462 5.44 -21.07 9.32
CA SER A 462 6.64 -21.77 9.78
C SER A 462 7.86 -20.99 9.29
N PRO A 463 8.54 -20.23 10.16
CA PRO A 463 9.62 -19.35 9.75
C PRO A 463 10.86 -20.12 9.34
N GLY A 464 11.43 -19.75 8.19
CA GLY A 464 12.76 -20.16 7.74
C GLY A 464 13.86 -19.32 8.41
N THR A 465 15.08 -19.60 8.07
CA THR A 465 16.25 -18.87 8.63
C THR A 465 16.27 -17.41 8.19
N ALA A 466 15.93 -17.13 6.93
CA ALA A 466 15.93 -15.76 6.42
C ALA A 466 14.91 -14.86 7.13
N SER A 467 13.68 -15.37 7.41
CA SER A 467 12.68 -14.60 8.15
C SER A 467 13.12 -14.33 9.60
N LYS A 468 13.79 -15.29 10.25
CA LYS A 468 14.37 -15.10 11.58
C LYS A 468 15.49 -14.05 11.58
N TYR A 469 16.33 -14.05 10.54
CA TYR A 469 17.34 -12.99 10.38
C TYR A 469 16.67 -11.63 10.16
N LEU A 470 15.69 -11.55 9.28
CA LEU A 470 14.97 -10.32 9.03
C LEU A 470 14.38 -9.72 10.31
N ILE A 471 13.67 -10.50 11.10
CA ILE A 471 12.97 -10.04 12.30
C ILE A 471 13.90 -9.91 13.53
N ASN A 472 14.82 -10.82 13.72
CA ASN A 472 15.57 -10.97 14.98
C ASN A 472 17.09 -10.82 14.83
N GLY A 473 17.59 -10.75 13.62
CA GLY A 473 19.03 -10.73 13.34
C GLY A 473 19.71 -12.10 13.53
N SER A 474 19.02 -13.09 14.05
CA SER A 474 19.59 -14.42 14.30
C SER A 474 18.51 -15.50 14.27
N ASP A 475 18.90 -16.73 14.09
CA ASP A 475 18.04 -17.93 14.07
C ASP A 475 17.83 -18.60 15.44
N LYS A 476 18.17 -17.91 16.54
CA LYS A 476 18.13 -18.47 17.90
C LYS A 476 16.74 -18.85 18.39
N TRP A 477 15.70 -18.24 17.87
CA TRP A 477 14.32 -18.42 18.29
C TRP A 477 13.57 -19.25 17.26
N GLU A 478 12.70 -20.16 17.70
CA GLU A 478 12.11 -21.20 16.86
C GLU A 478 10.58 -21.34 17.02
N LEU A 479 9.90 -20.32 17.50
CA LEU A 479 8.43 -20.39 17.57
C LEU A 479 7.79 -19.95 16.25
N ALA A 480 6.76 -20.65 15.86
CA ALA A 480 6.01 -20.37 14.65
C ALA A 480 4.86 -19.38 14.93
N PRO A 481 4.81 -18.26 14.25
CA PRO A 481 3.68 -17.34 14.32
C PRO A 481 2.38 -17.95 13.81
N TRP A 482 1.28 -17.59 14.45
CA TRP A 482 -0.06 -17.91 13.98
C TRP A 482 -1.04 -16.79 14.34
N GLU A 483 -2.14 -16.76 13.61
CA GLU A 483 -3.24 -15.85 13.89
C GLU A 483 -4.60 -16.42 13.58
N LEU A 484 -5.61 -15.87 14.26
CA LEU A 484 -7.02 -16.08 13.98
C LEU A 484 -7.68 -14.72 13.83
N LYS A 485 -8.40 -14.51 12.74
CA LYS A 485 -9.17 -13.29 12.47
C LYS A 485 -10.65 -13.63 12.30
N THR A 486 -11.52 -12.83 12.88
CA THR A 486 -12.97 -12.88 12.63
C THR A 486 -13.42 -11.53 12.14
N VAL A 487 -14.27 -11.48 11.13
CA VAL A 487 -14.83 -10.25 10.61
C VAL A 487 -16.34 -10.39 10.46
N ILE A 488 -17.08 -9.45 11.00
CA ILE A 488 -18.50 -9.28 10.69
C ILE A 488 -18.61 -8.03 9.83
N THR A 489 -19.11 -8.20 8.61
CA THR A 489 -19.34 -7.11 7.66
C THR A 489 -20.83 -6.95 7.41
N PHE A 490 -21.38 -5.79 7.73
CA PHE A 490 -22.73 -5.39 7.35
C PHE A 490 -22.66 -4.29 6.29
N ALA A 491 -23.18 -4.56 5.10
CA ALA A 491 -23.27 -3.59 4.00
C ALA A 491 -24.71 -3.09 3.86
N PHE A 492 -24.93 -1.80 3.63
CA PHE A 492 -26.25 -1.19 3.53
C PHE A 492 -26.30 -0.05 2.50
#